data_d1075b244e67afe649fc6eff6301f43a
#
_entry.id   d1075b244e67afe649fc6eff6301f43a
#
_cell.length_a   1.000
_cell.length_b   1.000
_cell.length_c   1.000
_cell.angle_alpha   90.00
_cell.angle_beta   90.00
_cell.angle_gamma   90.00
#
_symmetry.space_group_name_H-M   'P 1'
#
loop_
_entity.id
_entity.type
_entity.pdbx_description
1 polymer ?
#
loop_
_entity_poly.entity_id
_entity_poly.type
_entity_poly.pdbx_seq_one_letter_code
_entity_poly.pdbx_strand_id
1 'polypeptide(L)'
;MRVRFHLPDFSGRFKLNLLFTELLRSCPYYFREGVEIASFYGVFPPSVWNGGRSQPGVVDKEYVKRVIKEFNSRNIPLRFTFTNPVLEKKHLDDPFCNMVMNLANNGMNEAIVVSPILEEYIRKNYPKYKLTSSTCKRITDPDALKSELEKDYSIVVVDYDFNNNFDVLSQLPRKADCELLVNAVCEPNCKLRKEHYATIGRQMIAYNEHLKKAPNMPFNADIYDKHNFSNCPYAQRGTFDIRKLRTHITPDDIWEKYVPMGFEQFKIEGRTASYLNILETYMYYMAKPEYRDEARFKILKALENSGTLKFY
;
A
#
# COMPACT_ATOMS: atom_id res chain seq x y z
N MET A 1 14.91 5.70 -18.36
CA MET A 1 14.17 4.58 -17.76
C MET A 1 13.65 5.02 -16.41
N ARG A 2 12.38 4.76 -16.07
CA ARG A 2 11.80 5.15 -14.77
C ARG A 2 11.24 3.90 -14.08
N VAL A 3 11.63 3.69 -12.85
CA VAL A 3 11.19 2.56 -12.02
C VAL A 3 10.61 3.13 -10.73
N ARG A 4 9.30 3.27 -10.71
CA ARG A 4 8.54 4.02 -9.71
C ARG A 4 7.97 3.09 -8.64
N PHE A 5 8.51 3.18 -7.43
CA PHE A 5 8.07 2.37 -6.32
C PHE A 5 7.03 3.07 -5.45
N HIS A 6 5.94 2.36 -5.16
CA HIS A 6 4.91 2.74 -4.19
C HIS A 6 5.15 1.96 -2.90
N LEU A 7 5.55 2.66 -1.84
CA LEU A 7 6.05 2.07 -0.61
C LEU A 7 4.98 2.08 0.50
N PRO A 8 4.96 1.05 1.40
CA PRO A 8 3.89 0.88 2.37
C PRO A 8 4.02 1.75 3.62
N ASP A 9 2.86 2.04 4.20
CA ASP A 9 2.66 2.49 5.57
C ASP A 9 3.32 3.83 5.93
N PHE A 10 2.86 4.89 5.29
CA PHE A 10 3.32 6.25 5.58
C PHE A 10 3.06 6.68 7.05
N SER A 11 2.08 6.09 7.72
CA SER A 11 1.74 6.39 9.11
C SER A 11 2.54 5.52 10.08
N GLY A 12 2.33 4.20 10.10
CA GLY A 12 2.96 3.31 11.08
C GLY A 12 4.47 3.15 10.89
N ARG A 13 5.01 3.42 9.69
CA ARG A 13 6.44 3.35 9.36
C ARG A 13 7.03 4.71 9.00
N PHE A 14 6.42 5.77 9.51
CA PHE A 14 6.76 7.16 9.18
C PHE A 14 8.27 7.44 9.25
N LYS A 15 8.92 7.09 10.37
CA LYS A 15 10.34 7.36 10.57
C LYS A 15 11.23 6.59 9.60
N LEU A 16 10.96 5.30 9.40
CA LEU A 16 11.70 4.47 8.42
C LEU A 16 11.59 5.06 7.02
N ASN A 17 10.38 5.42 6.61
CA ASN A 17 10.11 5.95 5.28
C ASN A 17 10.79 7.30 5.04
N LEU A 18 10.85 8.17 6.05
CA LEU A 18 11.63 9.41 5.96
C LEU A 18 13.13 9.13 5.82
N LEU A 19 13.69 8.28 6.68
CA LEU A 19 15.12 7.95 6.64
C LEU A 19 15.51 7.30 5.31
N PHE A 20 14.66 6.42 4.79
CA PHE A 20 14.88 5.79 3.49
C PHE A 20 14.83 6.81 2.34
N THR A 21 13.89 7.75 2.40
CA THR A 21 13.81 8.86 1.43
C THR A 21 15.09 9.70 1.45
N GLU A 22 15.59 10.05 2.63
CA GLU A 22 16.84 10.83 2.76
C GLU A 22 18.06 10.03 2.28
N LEU A 23 18.12 8.72 2.55
CA LEU A 23 19.19 7.87 2.04
C LEU A 23 19.20 7.81 0.50
N LEU A 24 18.03 7.63 -0.13
CA LEU A 24 17.90 7.62 -1.59
C LEU A 24 18.38 8.95 -2.20
N ARG A 25 18.08 10.07 -1.55
CA ARG A 25 18.48 11.41 -2.02
C ARG A 25 19.98 11.70 -1.82
N SER A 26 20.53 11.29 -0.68
CA SER A 26 21.94 11.58 -0.32
C SER A 26 22.95 10.59 -0.92
N CYS A 27 22.52 9.37 -1.18
CA CYS A 27 23.36 8.31 -1.72
C CYS A 27 22.70 7.61 -2.92
N PRO A 28 22.35 8.34 -4.01
CA PRO A 28 21.63 7.75 -5.15
C PRO A 28 22.42 6.60 -5.82
N TYR A 29 23.74 6.61 -5.72
CA TYR A 29 24.60 5.58 -6.29
C TYR A 29 24.45 4.20 -5.60
N TYR A 30 23.85 4.11 -4.40
CA TYR A 30 23.49 2.84 -3.75
C TYR A 30 22.36 2.11 -4.45
N PHE A 31 21.57 2.83 -5.23
CA PHE A 31 20.32 2.33 -5.77
C PHE A 31 20.44 1.97 -7.25
N ARG A 32 19.57 1.08 -7.68
CA ARG A 32 19.48 0.69 -9.09
C ARG A 32 19.08 1.90 -9.95
N GLU A 33 19.48 1.88 -11.20
CA GLU A 33 19.23 2.98 -12.14
C GLU A 33 17.72 3.23 -12.32
N GLY A 34 17.33 4.49 -12.33
CA GLY A 34 15.95 4.93 -12.55
C GLY A 34 14.99 4.73 -11.39
N VAL A 35 15.49 4.28 -10.21
CA VAL A 35 14.65 4.11 -9.00
C VAL A 35 14.12 5.45 -8.51
N GLU A 36 12.79 5.51 -8.35
CA GLU A 36 12.08 6.64 -7.75
C GLU A 36 11.10 6.16 -6.66
N ILE A 37 10.96 6.89 -5.57
CA ILE A 37 9.82 6.75 -4.66
C ILE A 37 8.66 7.57 -5.25
N ALA A 38 7.71 6.88 -5.87
CA ALA A 38 6.56 7.52 -6.51
C ALA A 38 5.51 7.99 -5.49
N SER A 39 5.31 7.24 -4.42
CA SER A 39 4.40 7.58 -3.32
C SER A 39 4.64 6.69 -2.10
N PHE A 40 4.11 7.12 -0.97
CA PHE A 40 3.84 6.22 0.15
C PHE A 40 2.34 5.96 0.26
N TYR A 41 1.94 4.70 0.39
CA TYR A 41 0.54 4.34 0.55
C TYR A 41 0.23 3.80 1.96
N GLY A 42 -0.98 4.03 2.42
CA GLY A 42 -1.41 3.61 3.76
C GLY A 42 -2.66 4.34 4.21
N VAL A 43 -2.88 4.38 5.50
CA VAL A 43 -4.00 5.08 6.12
C VAL A 43 -3.59 5.62 7.48
N PHE A 44 -4.26 6.65 7.94
CA PHE A 44 -4.23 7.06 9.35
C PHE A 44 -5.33 6.31 10.10
N PRO A 45 -5.01 5.60 11.22
CA PRO A 45 -6.05 5.04 12.07
C PRO A 45 -6.65 6.11 13.02
N PRO A 46 -7.92 5.99 13.42
CA PRO A 46 -8.88 5.00 12.94
C PRO A 46 -9.52 5.46 11.63
N SER A 47 -9.62 4.58 10.64
CA SER A 47 -10.30 4.91 9.38
C SER A 47 -11.31 3.83 9.01
N VAL A 48 -12.58 4.20 9.00
CA VAL A 48 -13.67 3.29 8.56
C VAL A 48 -13.57 2.96 7.06
N TRP A 49 -12.92 3.81 6.27
CA TRP A 49 -12.71 3.58 4.83
C TRP A 49 -11.53 2.65 4.52
N ASN A 50 -10.71 2.31 5.54
CA ASN A 50 -9.58 1.40 5.36
C ASN A 50 -10.02 -0.03 5.04
N GLY A 51 -9.26 -0.69 4.18
CA GLY A 51 -9.44 -2.09 3.83
C GLY A 51 -8.14 -2.74 3.33
N GLY A 52 -8.25 -4.00 2.89
CA GLY A 52 -7.13 -4.80 2.40
C GLY A 52 -6.16 -5.30 3.47
N ARG A 53 -5.93 -4.54 4.53
CA ARG A 53 -5.19 -4.92 5.75
C ARG A 53 -5.82 -4.22 6.95
N SER A 54 -5.96 -4.93 8.05
CA SER A 54 -6.39 -4.33 9.32
C SER A 54 -5.30 -3.38 9.82
N GLN A 55 -5.71 -2.21 10.26
CA GLN A 55 -4.79 -1.20 10.79
C GLN A 55 -5.48 -0.47 11.96
N PRO A 56 -5.60 -1.13 13.12
CA PRO A 56 -6.15 -0.52 14.32
C PRO A 56 -5.20 0.54 14.89
N GLY A 57 -5.71 1.36 15.77
CA GLY A 57 -4.96 2.43 16.42
C GLY A 57 -5.72 3.74 16.37
N VAL A 58 -5.13 4.77 16.96
CA VAL A 58 -5.65 6.14 16.98
C VAL A 58 -4.47 7.08 16.78
N VAL A 59 -4.62 8.08 15.92
CA VAL A 59 -3.67 9.18 15.79
C VAL A 59 -4.38 10.51 15.92
N ASP A 60 -3.69 11.50 16.45
CA ASP A 60 -4.22 12.84 16.56
C ASP A 60 -4.07 13.65 15.26
N LYS A 61 -4.78 14.77 15.20
CA LYS A 61 -4.79 15.65 14.02
C LYS A 61 -3.41 16.26 13.73
N GLU A 62 -2.62 16.54 14.75
CA GLU A 62 -1.29 17.14 14.57
C GLU A 62 -0.30 16.13 13.99
N TYR A 63 -0.41 14.85 14.36
CA TYR A 63 0.35 13.79 13.72
C TYR A 63 -0.02 13.65 12.23
N VAL A 64 -1.32 13.68 11.90
CA VAL A 64 -1.80 13.65 10.50
C VAL A 64 -1.19 14.81 9.70
N LYS A 65 -1.28 16.03 10.20
CA LYS A 65 -0.69 17.22 9.56
C LYS A 65 0.81 17.08 9.35
N ARG A 66 1.53 16.63 10.37
CA ARG A 66 2.99 16.44 10.31
C ARG A 66 3.38 15.45 9.23
N VAL A 67 2.75 14.27 9.18
CA VAL A 67 3.07 13.25 8.18
C VAL A 67 2.79 13.75 6.76
N ILE A 68 1.64 14.39 6.53
CA ILE A 68 1.30 14.98 5.23
C ILE A 68 2.35 16.03 4.83
N LYS A 69 2.68 16.96 5.73
CA LYS A 69 3.67 18.01 5.47
C LYS A 69 5.03 17.44 5.12
N GLU A 70 5.53 16.47 5.89
CA GLU A 70 6.87 15.91 5.70
C GLU A 70 7.03 15.23 4.34
N PHE A 71 6.05 14.45 3.88
CA PHE A 71 6.14 13.82 2.56
C PHE A 71 5.86 14.81 1.43
N ASN A 72 4.81 15.62 1.54
CA ASN A 72 4.44 16.54 0.47
C ASN A 72 5.47 17.66 0.25
N SER A 73 6.17 18.12 1.30
CA SER A 73 7.30 19.08 1.14
C SER A 73 8.50 18.49 0.38
N ARG A 74 8.56 17.16 0.29
CA ARG A 74 9.55 16.42 -0.50
C ARG A 74 9.06 16.04 -1.90
N ASN A 75 7.89 16.56 -2.31
CA ASN A 75 7.20 16.20 -3.55
C ASN A 75 6.84 14.70 -3.64
N ILE A 76 6.55 14.07 -2.51
CA ILE A 76 6.12 12.68 -2.46
C ILE A 76 4.64 12.63 -2.08
N PRO A 77 3.77 12.15 -2.98
CA PRO A 77 2.34 11.96 -2.70
C PRO A 77 2.09 10.92 -1.63
N LEU A 78 1.03 11.10 -0.84
CA LEU A 78 0.43 10.06 -0.03
C LEU A 78 -0.77 9.47 -0.78
N ARG A 79 -0.89 8.14 -0.77
CA ARG A 79 -1.99 7.39 -1.38
C ARG A 79 -2.79 6.69 -0.31
N PHE A 80 -3.96 7.20 -0.02
CA PHE A 80 -4.84 6.69 1.05
C PHE A 80 -5.50 5.39 0.63
N THR A 81 -5.35 4.31 1.42
CA THR A 81 -5.95 3.00 1.15
C THR A 81 -7.40 2.96 1.63
N PHE A 82 -8.28 3.66 0.96
CA PHE A 82 -9.71 3.68 1.22
C PHE A 82 -10.40 2.51 0.48
N THR A 83 -9.98 1.31 0.86
CA THR A 83 -10.27 0.08 0.15
C THR A 83 -11.22 -0.85 0.90
N ASN A 84 -12.08 -0.29 1.75
CA ASN A 84 -13.14 -1.04 2.42
C ASN A 84 -14.27 -1.35 1.42
N PRO A 85 -14.53 -2.64 1.11
CA PRO A 85 -15.51 -3.03 0.10
C PRO A 85 -16.96 -3.06 0.63
N VAL A 86 -17.16 -2.96 1.95
CA VAL A 86 -18.48 -3.13 2.60
C VAL A 86 -19.04 -1.83 3.18
N LEU A 87 -18.62 -0.70 2.63
CA LEU A 87 -19.13 0.61 3.05
C LEU A 87 -20.60 0.79 2.64
N GLU A 88 -21.34 1.46 3.51
CA GLU A 88 -22.70 1.96 3.28
C GLU A 88 -22.69 3.49 3.27
N LYS A 89 -23.76 4.12 2.77
CA LYS A 89 -23.87 5.60 2.70
C LYS A 89 -23.58 6.29 4.03
N LYS A 90 -24.02 5.74 5.16
CA LYS A 90 -23.76 6.29 6.50
C LYS A 90 -22.27 6.39 6.89
N HIS A 91 -21.40 5.62 6.22
CA HIS A 91 -19.96 5.65 6.48
C HIS A 91 -19.21 6.75 5.70
N LEU A 92 -19.89 7.40 4.72
CA LEU A 92 -19.29 8.45 3.92
C LEU A 92 -19.08 9.75 4.72
N ASP A 93 -19.94 9.98 5.72
CA ASP A 93 -19.88 11.16 6.59
C ASP A 93 -18.97 10.98 7.80
N ASP A 94 -18.10 9.95 7.80
CA ASP A 94 -17.19 9.71 8.92
C ASP A 94 -16.28 10.94 9.16
N PRO A 95 -16.31 11.55 10.37
CA PRO A 95 -15.62 12.80 10.62
C PRO A 95 -14.11 12.71 10.50
N PHE A 96 -13.51 11.56 10.91
CA PHE A 96 -12.08 11.37 10.87
C PHE A 96 -11.59 11.22 9.43
N CYS A 97 -12.23 10.38 8.62
CA CYS A 97 -11.88 10.19 7.22
C CYS A 97 -11.99 11.51 6.43
N ASN A 98 -13.08 12.26 6.64
CA ASN A 98 -13.28 13.56 5.99
C ASN A 98 -12.27 14.62 6.49
N MET A 99 -11.89 14.61 7.77
CA MET A 99 -10.82 15.48 8.29
C MET A 99 -9.49 15.18 7.56
N VAL A 100 -9.12 13.91 7.42
CA VAL A 100 -7.89 13.51 6.71
C VAL A 100 -7.94 13.98 5.25
N MET A 101 -9.07 13.75 4.56
CA MET A 101 -9.25 14.20 3.17
C MET A 101 -9.10 15.71 3.02
N ASN A 102 -9.69 16.48 3.92
CA ASN A 102 -9.59 17.95 3.90
C ASN A 102 -8.15 18.42 4.13
N LEU A 103 -7.43 17.84 5.09
CA LEU A 103 -6.04 18.21 5.40
C LEU A 103 -5.08 17.90 4.24
N ALA A 104 -5.35 16.85 3.48
CA ALA A 104 -4.49 16.42 2.38
C ALA A 104 -4.98 16.86 0.99
N ASN A 105 -6.00 17.74 0.90
CA ASN A 105 -6.65 18.17 -0.34
C ASN A 105 -5.86 19.26 -1.08
N ASN A 106 -4.64 18.96 -1.47
CA ASN A 106 -3.71 19.89 -2.11
C ASN A 106 -3.41 19.57 -3.60
N GLY A 107 -4.09 18.57 -4.18
CA GLY A 107 -3.89 18.15 -5.57
C GLY A 107 -2.68 17.23 -5.79
N MET A 108 -1.88 16.94 -4.76
CA MET A 108 -0.74 16.03 -4.83
C MET A 108 -1.13 14.60 -4.43
N ASN A 109 -1.96 14.48 -3.39
CA ASN A 109 -2.30 13.20 -2.79
C ASN A 109 -3.39 12.46 -3.57
N GLU A 110 -3.47 11.14 -3.36
CA GLU A 110 -4.32 10.24 -4.13
C GLU A 110 -5.14 9.33 -3.19
N ALA A 111 -6.23 8.76 -3.70
CA ALA A 111 -7.00 7.74 -3.00
C ALA A 111 -7.05 6.44 -3.80
N ILE A 112 -6.78 5.32 -3.14
CA ILE A 112 -6.94 3.96 -3.68
C ILE A 112 -8.32 3.48 -3.26
N VAL A 113 -9.19 3.16 -4.21
CA VAL A 113 -10.61 2.90 -3.97
C VAL A 113 -11.07 1.53 -4.45
N VAL A 114 -12.11 1.00 -3.79
CA VAL A 114 -12.81 -0.25 -4.15
C VAL A 114 -14.31 -0.03 -4.22
N SER A 115 -14.86 0.68 -3.23
CA SER A 115 -16.30 0.88 -3.08
C SER A 115 -16.82 1.93 -4.07
N PRO A 116 -17.78 1.59 -4.95
CA PRO A 116 -18.34 2.56 -5.90
C PRO A 116 -18.96 3.78 -5.24
N ILE A 117 -19.64 3.60 -4.09
CA ILE A 117 -20.27 4.73 -3.38
C ILE A 117 -19.22 5.68 -2.79
N LEU A 118 -18.08 5.15 -2.31
CA LEU A 118 -16.99 5.99 -1.82
C LEU A 118 -16.26 6.69 -2.97
N GLU A 119 -16.07 6.00 -4.10
CA GLU A 119 -15.48 6.59 -5.30
C GLU A 119 -16.30 7.79 -5.78
N GLU A 120 -17.62 7.62 -5.94
CA GLU A 120 -18.53 8.69 -6.32
C GLU A 120 -18.47 9.86 -5.33
N TYR A 121 -18.47 9.54 -4.03
CA TYR A 121 -18.37 10.54 -2.97
C TYR A 121 -17.07 11.35 -3.06
N ILE A 122 -15.93 10.70 -3.28
CA ILE A 122 -14.63 11.37 -3.39
C ILE A 122 -14.58 12.22 -4.67
N ARG A 123 -15.01 11.71 -5.81
CA ARG A 123 -15.04 12.48 -7.07
C ARG A 123 -15.88 13.76 -6.94
N LYS A 124 -17.01 13.68 -6.25
CA LYS A 124 -17.92 14.81 -6.05
C LYS A 124 -17.37 15.84 -5.05
N ASN A 125 -16.88 15.40 -3.88
CA ASN A 125 -16.57 16.29 -2.77
C ASN A 125 -15.08 16.68 -2.70
N TYR A 126 -14.19 15.87 -3.32
CA TYR A 126 -12.74 16.05 -3.31
C TYR A 126 -12.13 15.92 -4.71
N PRO A 127 -12.54 16.76 -5.69
CA PRO A 127 -12.17 16.60 -7.11
C PRO A 127 -10.67 16.79 -7.39
N LYS A 128 -9.89 17.28 -6.43
CA LYS A 128 -8.43 17.39 -6.57
C LYS A 128 -7.69 16.07 -6.39
N TYR A 129 -8.35 15.04 -5.83
CA TYR A 129 -7.72 13.74 -5.66
C TYR A 129 -7.73 12.94 -6.96
N LYS A 130 -6.56 12.42 -7.32
CA LYS A 130 -6.47 11.36 -8.31
C LYS A 130 -6.90 10.05 -7.68
N LEU A 131 -7.59 9.20 -8.45
CA LEU A 131 -8.06 7.92 -7.98
C LEU A 131 -7.27 6.78 -8.60
N THR A 132 -6.97 5.78 -7.77
CA THR A 132 -6.35 4.51 -8.15
C THR A 132 -7.35 3.39 -7.96
N SER A 133 -7.56 2.57 -8.99
CA SER A 133 -8.32 1.33 -8.87
C SER A 133 -7.52 0.27 -8.11
N SER A 134 -8.10 -0.27 -7.03
CA SER A 134 -7.40 -1.18 -6.11
C SER A 134 -7.39 -2.63 -6.58
N THR A 135 -6.30 -3.37 -6.31
CA THR A 135 -6.27 -4.84 -6.43
C THR A 135 -7.30 -5.55 -5.55
N CYS A 136 -7.84 -4.88 -4.52
CA CYS A 136 -8.91 -5.45 -3.70
C CYS A 136 -10.24 -5.61 -4.47
N LYS A 137 -10.40 -5.00 -5.64
CA LYS A 137 -11.51 -5.30 -6.57
C LYS A 137 -11.42 -6.73 -7.10
N ARG A 138 -10.22 -7.29 -7.09
CA ARG A 138 -9.94 -8.64 -7.57
C ARG A 138 -10.40 -8.86 -9.01
N ILE A 139 -9.86 -8.07 -9.91
CA ILE A 139 -10.09 -8.20 -11.35
C ILE A 139 -9.13 -9.25 -11.89
N THR A 140 -9.60 -10.48 -12.05
CA THR A 140 -8.80 -11.65 -12.48
C THR A 140 -9.14 -12.12 -13.89
N ASP A 141 -10.04 -11.44 -14.56
CA ASP A 141 -10.37 -11.63 -15.97
C ASP A 141 -9.64 -10.58 -16.82
N PRO A 142 -8.95 -10.97 -17.93
CA PRO A 142 -8.17 -10.05 -18.76
C PRO A 142 -9.00 -8.98 -19.42
N ASP A 143 -10.22 -9.27 -19.89
CA ASP A 143 -11.06 -8.30 -20.58
C ASP A 143 -11.70 -7.32 -19.59
N ALA A 144 -12.07 -7.80 -18.40
CA ALA A 144 -12.48 -6.94 -17.31
C ALA A 144 -11.35 -5.98 -16.86
N LEU A 145 -10.07 -6.44 -16.88
CA LEU A 145 -8.92 -5.60 -16.58
C LEU A 145 -8.71 -4.53 -17.66
N LYS A 146 -8.84 -4.87 -18.94
CA LYS A 146 -8.78 -3.89 -20.04
C LYS A 146 -9.87 -2.83 -19.87
N SER A 147 -11.11 -3.26 -19.60
CA SER A 147 -12.24 -2.35 -19.35
C SER A 147 -12.01 -1.44 -18.13
N GLU A 148 -11.34 -1.94 -17.07
CA GLU A 148 -10.99 -1.11 -15.92
C GLU A 148 -9.94 -0.06 -16.27
N LEU A 149 -8.99 -0.39 -17.16
CA LEU A 149 -7.96 0.54 -17.66
C LEU A 149 -8.53 1.67 -18.54
N GLU A 150 -9.71 1.49 -19.13
CA GLU A 150 -10.40 2.52 -19.91
C GLU A 150 -11.11 3.57 -19.03
N LYS A 151 -11.34 3.26 -17.75
CA LYS A 151 -11.97 4.19 -16.82
C LYS A 151 -11.02 5.32 -16.40
N ASP A 152 -11.61 6.38 -15.84
CA ASP A 152 -10.88 7.54 -15.32
C ASP A 152 -10.19 7.23 -13.98
N TYR A 153 -9.14 6.41 -14.05
CA TYR A 153 -8.17 6.19 -12.97
C TYR A 153 -6.78 6.65 -13.41
N SER A 154 -6.06 7.29 -12.49
CA SER A 154 -4.65 7.62 -12.72
C SER A 154 -3.76 6.37 -12.76
N ILE A 155 -4.12 5.37 -11.95
CA ILE A 155 -3.43 4.08 -11.86
C ILE A 155 -4.48 2.97 -11.67
N VAL A 156 -4.24 1.82 -12.30
CA VAL A 156 -4.97 0.58 -12.04
C VAL A 156 -4.00 -0.45 -11.47
N VAL A 157 -4.28 -0.94 -10.26
CA VAL A 157 -3.46 -2.00 -9.66
C VAL A 157 -3.87 -3.33 -10.25
N VAL A 158 -2.99 -3.89 -11.05
CA VAL A 158 -3.17 -5.20 -11.67
C VAL A 158 -3.24 -6.28 -10.58
N ASP A 159 -4.18 -7.22 -10.71
CA ASP A 159 -4.23 -8.32 -9.76
C ASP A 159 -2.96 -9.17 -9.88
N TYR A 160 -2.32 -9.45 -8.75
CA TYR A 160 -1.04 -10.16 -8.75
C TYR A 160 -1.13 -11.61 -9.25
N ASP A 161 -2.32 -12.16 -9.43
CA ASP A 161 -2.49 -13.45 -10.12
C ASP A 161 -2.05 -13.39 -11.58
N PHE A 162 -1.97 -12.20 -12.18
CA PHE A 162 -1.38 -11.96 -13.51
C PHE A 162 0.14 -11.80 -13.53
N ASN A 163 0.79 -11.64 -12.37
CA ASN A 163 2.23 -11.52 -12.32
C ASN A 163 2.91 -12.68 -13.05
N ASN A 164 3.92 -12.36 -13.87
CA ASN A 164 4.66 -13.29 -14.72
C ASN A 164 3.83 -13.97 -15.84
N ASN A 165 2.58 -13.58 -16.03
CA ASN A 165 1.79 -13.98 -17.20
C ASN A 165 2.01 -12.97 -18.33
N PHE A 166 3.13 -13.09 -19.03
CA PHE A 166 3.54 -12.13 -20.05
C PHE A 166 2.61 -12.13 -21.28
N ASP A 167 1.90 -13.22 -21.57
CA ASP A 167 0.93 -13.28 -22.66
C ASP A 167 -0.23 -12.31 -22.41
N VAL A 168 -0.72 -12.22 -21.17
CA VAL A 168 -1.76 -11.24 -20.80
C VAL A 168 -1.17 -9.85 -20.64
N LEU A 169 -0.05 -9.73 -19.92
CA LEU A 169 0.55 -8.43 -19.59
C LEU A 169 1.00 -7.65 -20.83
N SER A 170 1.51 -8.35 -21.88
CA SER A 170 1.94 -7.71 -23.13
C SER A 170 0.79 -7.05 -23.88
N GLN A 171 -0.43 -7.53 -23.70
CA GLN A 171 -1.64 -7.06 -24.39
C GLN A 171 -2.36 -5.92 -23.65
N LEU A 172 -1.95 -5.56 -22.44
CA LEU A 172 -2.60 -4.50 -21.67
C LEU A 172 -2.37 -3.14 -22.33
N PRO A 173 -3.41 -2.29 -22.44
CA PRO A 173 -3.25 -0.88 -22.79
C PRO A 173 -2.67 -0.12 -21.59
N ARG A 174 -2.17 1.10 -21.81
CA ARG A 174 -1.76 2.02 -20.73
C ARG A 174 -0.82 1.37 -19.68
N LYS A 175 0.16 0.58 -20.12
CA LYS A 175 1.07 -0.15 -19.21
C LYS A 175 1.78 0.73 -18.20
N ALA A 176 2.11 1.98 -18.56
CA ALA A 176 2.70 2.96 -17.64
C ALA A 176 1.78 3.33 -16.47
N ASP A 177 0.47 3.14 -16.59
CA ASP A 177 -0.54 3.38 -15.54
C ASP A 177 -0.93 2.08 -14.81
N CYS A 178 -0.36 0.93 -15.20
CA CYS A 178 -0.55 -0.34 -14.52
C CYS A 178 0.43 -0.47 -13.34
N GLU A 179 -0.10 -0.62 -12.11
CA GLU A 179 0.71 -0.87 -10.91
C GLU A 179 0.78 -2.36 -10.60
N LEU A 180 2.00 -2.89 -10.48
CA LEU A 180 2.26 -4.30 -10.20
C LEU A 180 2.70 -4.50 -8.74
N LEU A 181 1.97 -5.36 -7.99
CA LEU A 181 2.34 -5.74 -6.64
C LEU A 181 3.44 -6.80 -6.69
N VAL A 182 4.70 -6.42 -6.42
CA VAL A 182 5.86 -7.26 -6.72
C VAL A 182 6.12 -8.40 -5.72
N ASN A 183 5.61 -8.26 -4.48
CA ASN A 183 5.85 -9.20 -3.37
C ASN A 183 4.56 -9.58 -2.64
N ALA A 184 3.50 -9.93 -3.37
CA ALA A 184 2.23 -10.32 -2.78
C ALA A 184 2.40 -11.49 -1.80
N VAL A 185 1.90 -11.31 -0.56
CA VAL A 185 2.00 -12.32 0.51
C VAL A 185 0.96 -13.42 0.36
N CYS A 186 -0.21 -13.07 -0.18
CA CYS A 186 -1.34 -13.99 -0.24
C CYS A 186 -1.11 -15.15 -1.23
N GLU A 187 -1.82 -16.26 -1.00
CA GLU A 187 -1.79 -17.41 -1.90
C GLU A 187 -2.30 -17.03 -3.30
N PRO A 188 -1.57 -17.41 -4.37
CA PRO A 188 -2.04 -17.25 -5.73
C PRO A 188 -3.40 -17.95 -5.94
N ASN A 189 -4.31 -17.29 -6.65
CA ASN A 189 -5.67 -17.77 -6.91
C ASN A 189 -6.51 -18.10 -5.66
N CYS A 190 -6.19 -17.52 -4.50
CA CYS A 190 -6.97 -17.75 -3.27
C CYS A 190 -8.45 -17.38 -3.48
N LYS A 191 -9.33 -18.38 -3.41
CA LYS A 191 -10.78 -18.22 -3.60
C LYS A 191 -11.44 -17.40 -2.48
N LEU A 192 -10.86 -17.41 -1.29
CA LEU A 192 -11.37 -16.69 -0.11
C LEU A 192 -10.91 -15.23 -0.04
N ARG A 193 -10.02 -14.78 -0.93
CA ARG A 193 -9.41 -13.44 -0.85
C ARG A 193 -10.44 -12.29 -0.83
N LYS A 194 -11.50 -12.41 -1.63
CA LYS A 194 -12.57 -11.39 -1.68
C LYS A 194 -13.31 -11.30 -0.35
N GLU A 195 -13.62 -12.46 0.25
CA GLU A 195 -14.28 -12.51 1.56
C GLU A 195 -13.35 -12.04 2.68
N HIS A 196 -12.04 -12.34 2.60
CA HIS A 196 -11.05 -11.81 3.52
C HIS A 196 -11.03 -10.26 3.51
N TYR A 197 -11.07 -9.63 2.34
CA TYR A 197 -11.14 -8.17 2.25
C TYR A 197 -12.45 -7.61 2.85
N ALA A 198 -13.57 -8.30 2.64
CA ALA A 198 -14.86 -7.92 3.24
C ALA A 198 -14.83 -8.08 4.77
N THR A 199 -14.21 -9.14 5.28
CA THR A 199 -14.03 -9.37 6.74
C THR A 199 -13.20 -8.25 7.36
N ILE A 200 -12.07 -7.88 6.77
CA ILE A 200 -11.28 -6.74 7.23
C ILE A 200 -12.10 -5.45 7.21
N GLY A 201 -12.89 -5.24 6.17
CA GLY A 201 -13.79 -4.08 6.09
C GLY A 201 -14.79 -4.01 7.24
N ARG A 202 -15.46 -5.14 7.55
CA ARG A 202 -16.37 -5.25 8.71
C ARG A 202 -15.67 -5.02 10.04
N GLN A 203 -14.47 -5.59 10.22
CA GLN A 203 -13.65 -5.37 11.41
C GLN A 203 -13.29 -3.90 11.59
N MET A 204 -12.94 -3.17 10.53
CA MET A 204 -12.61 -1.75 10.62
C MET A 204 -13.84 -0.89 10.96
N ILE A 205 -15.01 -1.21 10.41
CA ILE A 205 -16.28 -0.54 10.78
C ILE A 205 -16.57 -0.78 12.27
N ALA A 206 -16.53 -2.04 12.69
CA ALA A 206 -16.82 -2.42 14.09
C ALA A 206 -15.80 -1.80 15.06
N TYR A 207 -14.53 -1.73 14.71
CA TYR A 207 -13.50 -1.07 15.49
C TYR A 207 -13.79 0.42 15.69
N ASN A 208 -14.20 1.13 14.64
CA ASN A 208 -14.58 2.53 14.75
C ASN A 208 -15.82 2.75 15.65
N GLU A 209 -16.82 1.87 15.56
CA GLU A 209 -17.98 1.90 16.46
C GLU A 209 -17.60 1.58 17.92
N HIS A 210 -16.67 0.64 18.10
CA HIS A 210 -16.15 0.31 19.43
C HIS A 210 -15.44 1.51 20.07
N LEU A 211 -14.58 2.21 19.33
CA LEU A 211 -13.87 3.40 19.82
C LEU A 211 -14.83 4.51 20.27
N LYS A 212 -16.00 4.66 19.62
CA LYS A 212 -17.01 5.64 20.03
C LYS A 212 -17.72 5.27 21.33
N LYS A 213 -17.90 3.97 21.61
CA LYS A 213 -18.71 3.46 22.73
C LYS A 213 -17.87 3.06 23.94
N ALA A 214 -16.69 2.50 23.71
CA ALA A 214 -15.85 1.91 24.75
C ALA A 214 -14.35 2.05 24.42
N PRO A 215 -13.81 3.29 24.31
CA PRO A 215 -12.45 3.53 23.79
C PRO A 215 -11.35 2.90 24.64
N ASN A 216 -11.60 2.64 25.91
CA ASN A 216 -10.63 2.07 26.86
C ASN A 216 -10.76 0.55 27.02
N MET A 217 -11.71 -0.09 26.31
CA MET A 217 -11.88 -1.54 26.39
C MET A 217 -11.19 -2.24 25.21
N PRO A 218 -10.66 -3.44 25.42
CA PRO A 218 -10.09 -4.23 24.32
C PRO A 218 -11.12 -4.50 23.23
N PHE A 219 -10.71 -4.36 21.97
CA PHE A 219 -11.53 -4.74 20.82
C PHE A 219 -11.20 -6.16 20.39
N ASN A 220 -12.22 -7.02 20.32
CA ASN A 220 -12.09 -8.37 19.80
C ASN A 220 -12.50 -8.39 18.33
N ALA A 221 -11.51 -8.46 17.41
CA ALA A 221 -11.75 -8.54 15.98
C ALA A 221 -12.24 -9.91 15.51
N ASP A 222 -11.95 -10.99 16.26
CA ASP A 222 -12.19 -12.38 15.84
C ASP A 222 -13.70 -12.71 15.75
N ILE A 223 -14.54 -12.01 16.50
CA ILE A 223 -16.00 -12.17 16.40
C ILE A 223 -16.55 -11.84 14.99
N TYR A 224 -15.80 -11.08 14.19
CA TYR A 224 -16.14 -10.72 12.82
C TYR A 224 -15.47 -11.63 11.79
N ASP A 225 -14.62 -12.56 12.22
CA ASP A 225 -13.80 -13.45 11.37
C ASP A 225 -14.40 -14.86 11.28
N LYS A 226 -15.51 -14.99 10.56
CA LYS A 226 -16.22 -16.27 10.38
C LYS A 226 -15.39 -17.37 9.68
N HIS A 227 -14.31 -17.00 9.00
CA HIS A 227 -13.47 -17.90 8.23
C HIS A 227 -12.11 -18.15 8.87
N ASN A 228 -11.90 -17.63 10.10
CA ASN A 228 -10.64 -17.76 10.83
C ASN A 228 -9.41 -17.25 10.02
N PHE A 229 -9.57 -16.12 9.36
CA PHE A 229 -8.49 -15.51 8.56
C PHE A 229 -7.31 -15.06 9.42
N SER A 230 -7.52 -14.78 10.71
CA SER A 230 -6.45 -14.50 11.69
C SER A 230 -5.43 -15.65 11.78
N ASN A 231 -5.86 -16.89 11.53
CA ASN A 231 -5.02 -18.08 11.51
C ASN A 231 -4.70 -18.56 10.08
N CYS A 232 -4.86 -17.71 9.07
CA CYS A 232 -4.51 -18.07 7.70
C CYS A 232 -3.01 -18.40 7.59
N PRO A 233 -2.64 -19.64 7.14
CA PRO A 233 -1.24 -20.06 7.10
C PRO A 233 -0.39 -19.18 6.18
N TYR A 234 -1.01 -18.55 5.20
CA TYR A 234 -0.31 -17.68 4.25
C TYR A 234 -0.01 -16.28 4.82
N ALA A 235 -0.72 -15.85 5.87
CA ALA A 235 -0.49 -14.55 6.50
C ALA A 235 0.86 -14.46 7.24
N GLN A 236 1.44 -15.63 7.59
CA GLN A 236 2.70 -15.72 8.33
C GLN A 236 3.94 -15.86 7.43
N ARG A 237 3.77 -15.82 6.10
CA ARG A 237 4.89 -15.90 5.17
C ARG A 237 5.90 -14.79 5.40
N GLY A 238 7.15 -15.18 5.61
CA GLY A 238 8.27 -14.25 5.67
C GLY A 238 8.72 -13.80 4.27
N THR A 239 9.61 -12.82 4.24
CA THR A 239 10.18 -12.27 3.00
C THR A 239 10.75 -13.33 2.07
N PHE A 240 11.42 -14.35 2.63
CA PHE A 240 12.04 -15.43 1.83
C PHE A 240 11.02 -16.42 1.26
N ASP A 241 9.89 -16.64 1.95
CA ASP A 241 8.83 -17.52 1.46
C ASP A 241 8.05 -16.86 0.31
N ILE A 242 7.84 -15.55 0.38
CA ILE A 242 7.21 -14.77 -0.69
C ILE A 242 8.02 -14.88 -1.98
N ARG A 243 9.34 -14.89 -1.90
CA ARG A 243 10.25 -15.01 -3.06
C ARG A 243 10.12 -16.35 -3.81
N LYS A 244 9.50 -17.35 -3.21
CA LYS A 244 9.24 -18.67 -3.83
C LYS A 244 7.90 -18.75 -4.57
N LEU A 245 7.05 -17.74 -4.42
CA LEU A 245 5.73 -17.75 -5.04
C LEU A 245 5.83 -17.43 -6.54
N ARG A 246 4.98 -18.10 -7.34
CA ARG A 246 4.90 -17.83 -8.79
C ARG A 246 4.49 -16.38 -9.12
N THR A 247 3.87 -15.68 -8.16
CA THR A 247 3.45 -14.29 -8.29
C THR A 247 4.53 -13.30 -7.88
N HIS A 248 5.67 -13.77 -7.39
CA HIS A 248 6.79 -12.91 -7.06
C HIS A 248 7.44 -12.38 -8.34
N ILE A 249 7.65 -11.07 -8.39
CA ILE A 249 8.43 -10.42 -9.43
C ILE A 249 9.81 -10.13 -8.84
N THR A 250 10.87 -10.67 -9.45
CA THR A 250 12.23 -10.41 -8.97
C THR A 250 12.70 -8.99 -9.31
N PRO A 251 13.67 -8.42 -8.59
CA PRO A 251 14.26 -7.15 -8.99
C PRO A 251 14.76 -7.17 -10.44
N ASP A 252 15.46 -8.23 -10.84
CA ASP A 252 16.03 -8.31 -12.19
C ASP A 252 14.92 -8.39 -13.26
N ASP A 253 13.83 -9.13 -13.02
CA ASP A 253 12.68 -9.13 -13.92
C ASP A 253 12.07 -7.73 -14.12
N ILE A 254 12.05 -6.88 -13.06
CA ILE A 254 11.57 -5.51 -13.20
C ILE A 254 12.35 -4.78 -14.30
N TRP A 255 13.69 -4.80 -14.24
CA TRP A 255 14.54 -4.08 -15.20
C TRP A 255 14.66 -4.76 -16.55
N GLU A 256 14.67 -6.09 -16.59
CA GLU A 256 14.93 -6.85 -17.81
C GLU A 256 13.66 -7.18 -18.62
N LYS A 257 12.49 -7.26 -17.95
CA LYS A 257 11.24 -7.70 -18.59
C LYS A 257 10.14 -6.65 -18.52
N TYR A 258 9.79 -6.21 -17.30
CA TYR A 258 8.61 -5.34 -17.11
C TYR A 258 8.82 -3.92 -17.66
N VAL A 259 9.94 -3.31 -17.34
CA VAL A 259 10.24 -1.95 -17.81
C VAL A 259 10.37 -1.89 -19.34
N PRO A 260 11.06 -2.83 -20.02
CA PRO A 260 11.07 -2.88 -21.49
C PRO A 260 9.69 -3.08 -22.12
N MET A 261 8.75 -3.71 -21.41
CA MET A 261 7.36 -3.85 -21.85
C MET A 261 6.53 -2.57 -21.68
N GLY A 262 7.05 -1.54 -21.00
CA GLY A 262 6.38 -0.27 -20.75
C GLY A 262 5.72 -0.13 -19.37
N PHE A 263 5.97 -1.03 -18.41
CA PHE A 263 5.53 -0.88 -17.04
C PHE A 263 6.48 0.02 -16.26
N GLU A 264 5.90 0.95 -15.49
CA GLU A 264 6.69 1.90 -14.67
C GLU A 264 6.35 1.84 -13.18
N GLN A 265 5.18 1.32 -12.79
CA GLN A 265 4.65 1.40 -11.43
C GLN A 265 4.77 0.07 -10.70
N PHE A 266 5.53 0.04 -9.61
CA PHE A 266 5.79 -1.16 -8.82
C PHE A 266 5.44 -0.91 -7.35
N LYS A 267 4.62 -1.78 -6.78
CA LYS A 267 4.16 -1.65 -5.40
C LYS A 267 4.78 -2.71 -4.51
N ILE A 268 5.34 -2.28 -3.40
CA ILE A 268 5.83 -3.18 -2.34
C ILE A 268 4.72 -3.35 -1.29
N GLU A 269 4.29 -4.60 -1.05
CA GLU A 269 3.40 -4.93 0.06
C GLU A 269 4.17 -4.93 1.39
N GLY A 270 3.54 -4.48 2.50
CA GLY A 270 4.21 -4.48 3.79
C GLY A 270 3.55 -3.67 4.90
N ARG A 271 2.29 -3.19 4.78
CA ARG A 271 1.63 -2.36 5.81
C ARG A 271 1.61 -2.99 7.22
N THR A 272 1.59 -4.31 7.32
CA THR A 272 1.58 -5.06 8.58
C THR A 272 2.91 -5.73 8.90
N ALA A 273 3.91 -5.59 8.03
CA ALA A 273 5.22 -6.19 8.23
C ALA A 273 6.05 -5.43 9.30
N SER A 274 7.02 -6.12 9.91
CA SER A 274 7.97 -5.50 10.83
C SER A 274 8.86 -4.47 10.13
N TYR A 275 9.50 -3.59 10.91
CA TYR A 275 10.49 -2.64 10.37
C TYR A 275 11.60 -3.34 9.59
N LEU A 276 12.12 -4.46 10.12
CA LEU A 276 13.20 -5.21 9.48
C LEU A 276 12.76 -5.84 8.17
N ASN A 277 11.56 -6.43 8.12
CA ASN A 277 11.05 -7.03 6.89
C ASN A 277 10.82 -5.99 5.79
N ILE A 278 10.33 -4.80 6.14
CA ILE A 278 10.14 -3.71 5.18
C ILE A 278 11.50 -3.21 4.69
N LEU A 279 12.43 -2.94 5.60
CA LEU A 279 13.76 -2.49 5.24
C LEU A 279 14.47 -3.48 4.32
N GLU A 280 14.43 -4.78 4.67
CA GLU A 280 15.01 -5.83 3.82
C GLU A 280 14.35 -5.89 2.43
N THR A 281 13.04 -5.68 2.37
CA THR A 281 12.32 -5.64 1.10
C THR A 281 12.74 -4.42 0.27
N TYR A 282 12.92 -3.25 0.87
CA TYR A 282 13.44 -2.07 0.18
C TYR A 282 14.87 -2.30 -0.36
N MET A 283 15.74 -2.86 0.47
CA MET A 283 17.11 -3.21 0.04
C MET A 283 17.09 -4.20 -1.11
N TYR A 284 16.24 -5.22 -1.04
CA TYR A 284 16.14 -6.25 -2.06
C TYR A 284 15.73 -5.68 -3.42
N TYR A 285 14.70 -4.84 -3.47
CA TYR A 285 14.16 -4.32 -4.72
C TYR A 285 14.93 -3.11 -5.26
N MET A 286 15.35 -2.21 -4.40
CA MET A 286 15.79 -0.88 -4.83
C MET A 286 17.31 -0.69 -4.78
N ALA A 287 18.01 -1.34 -3.82
CA ALA A 287 19.46 -1.20 -3.70
C ALA A 287 20.21 -2.13 -4.66
N LYS A 288 21.33 -1.64 -5.18
CA LYS A 288 22.29 -2.49 -5.91
C LYS A 288 22.87 -3.54 -4.96
N PRO A 289 23.10 -4.78 -5.42
CA PRO A 289 23.56 -5.87 -4.56
C PRO A 289 24.80 -5.52 -3.71
N GLU A 290 25.77 -4.85 -4.30
CA GLU A 290 27.04 -4.49 -3.67
C GLU A 290 26.91 -3.43 -2.55
N TYR A 291 25.83 -2.64 -2.53
CA TYR A 291 25.59 -1.60 -1.53
C TYR A 291 24.52 -1.95 -0.49
N ARG A 292 23.88 -3.11 -0.59
CA ARG A 292 22.74 -3.48 0.29
C ARG A 292 23.11 -3.46 1.76
N ASP A 293 24.25 -4.01 2.11
CA ASP A 293 24.67 -4.11 3.51
C ASP A 293 25.00 -2.76 4.10
N GLU A 294 25.70 -1.90 3.36
CA GLU A 294 26.02 -0.56 3.82
C GLU A 294 24.77 0.31 3.94
N ALA A 295 23.87 0.26 2.96
CA ALA A 295 22.61 1.00 2.98
C ALA A 295 21.71 0.56 4.15
N ARG A 296 21.62 -0.77 4.39
CA ARG A 296 20.89 -1.35 5.52
C ARG A 296 21.46 -0.87 6.84
N PHE A 297 22.77 -0.95 7.00
CA PHE A 297 23.46 -0.54 8.22
C PHE A 297 23.22 0.94 8.54
N LYS A 298 23.32 1.82 7.55
CA LYS A 298 23.05 3.26 7.72
C LYS A 298 21.62 3.52 8.23
N ILE A 299 20.61 2.85 7.66
CA ILE A 299 19.22 3.00 8.11
C ILE A 299 19.03 2.43 9.52
N LEU A 300 19.55 1.23 9.81
CA LEU A 300 19.42 0.63 11.13
C LEU A 300 20.06 1.51 12.22
N LYS A 301 21.26 2.02 11.97
CA LYS A 301 21.92 2.95 12.90
C LYS A 301 21.15 4.25 13.11
N ALA A 302 20.54 4.79 12.05
CA ALA A 302 19.70 5.99 12.15
C ALA A 302 18.39 5.71 12.93
N LEU A 303 17.77 4.55 12.75
CA LEU A 303 16.60 4.12 13.52
C LEU A 303 16.93 3.89 15.00
N GLU A 304 18.08 3.30 15.31
CA GLU A 304 18.58 3.14 16.67
C GLU A 304 18.83 4.49 17.33
N ASN A 305 19.60 5.37 16.70
CA ASN A 305 19.91 6.71 17.20
C ASN A 305 18.65 7.56 17.45
N SER A 306 17.56 7.31 16.70
CA SER A 306 16.28 7.99 16.89
C SER A 306 15.38 7.32 17.94
N GLY A 307 15.83 6.25 18.60
CA GLY A 307 15.02 5.47 19.55
C GLY A 307 13.84 4.70 18.94
N THR A 308 13.77 4.63 17.61
CA THR A 308 12.69 3.91 16.90
C THR A 308 12.87 2.39 16.96
N LEU A 309 14.09 1.91 16.92
CA LEU A 309 14.47 0.51 17.16
C LEU A 309 15.40 0.44 18.36
N LYS A 310 15.21 -0.61 19.15
CA LYS A 310 16.12 -1.00 20.24
C LYS A 310 16.57 -2.42 19.96
N PHE A 311 17.87 -2.64 19.98
CA PHE A 311 18.48 -3.96 19.73
C PHE A 311 18.82 -4.72 21.03
N TYR A 312 18.47 -4.15 22.19
CA TYR A 312 18.70 -4.77 23.52
C TYR A 312 17.44 -4.74 24.35
#